data_b345a18b4e81e31bae92d7f20a59c40a
#
_entry.id   b345a18b4e81e31bae92d7f20a59c40a
#
_cell.length_a   1.000
_cell.length_b   1.000
_cell.length_c   1.000
_cell.angle_alpha   90.00
_cell.angle_beta   90.00
_cell.angle_gamma   90.00
#
_symmetry.space_group_name_H-M   'P 1'
#
loop_
_entity.id
_entity.type
_entity.pdbx_description
1 polymer ?
#
loop_
_entity_poly.entity_id
_entity_poly.type
_entity_poly.pdbx_seq_one_letter_code
_entity_poly.pdbx_strand_id
1 'polypeptide(L)'
;MNRKQKIMAAAGGIVVALGIGTAAISSHNSSPVQGNGQLEELHPLEMKKFMKEDGTGFIMYSFDDDTRDVYMHEVKKALKENDVDAKEIYSGDPLYDGSKSSSYYGVPQYSDTLAAYKNGELKQQIELDEYDPSELDGELSHFIGTSKELYFQK
;
A
#
# COMPACT_ATOMS: atom_id res chain seq x y z
N MET A 1 6.17 24.93 -11.37
CA MET A 1 6.83 24.58 -10.10
C MET A 1 8.21 24.01 -10.41
N ASN A 2 9.25 24.52 -9.79
CA ASN A 2 10.64 24.17 -10.13
C ASN A 2 10.96 22.77 -9.60
N ARG A 3 11.66 21.93 -10.38
CA ARG A 3 12.05 20.54 -10.04
C ARG A 3 12.66 20.40 -8.63
N LYS A 4 13.39 21.40 -8.16
CA LYS A 4 13.96 21.45 -6.82
C LYS A 4 12.94 21.60 -5.67
N GLN A 5 11.73 22.09 -5.97
CA GLN A 5 10.66 22.18 -4.96
C GLN A 5 9.87 20.88 -4.82
N LYS A 6 9.81 20.07 -5.89
CA LYS A 6 9.20 18.73 -5.83
C LYS A 6 10.02 17.75 -4.97
N ILE A 7 11.34 17.84 -5.05
CA ILE A 7 12.24 16.96 -4.26
C ILE A 7 12.13 17.23 -2.75
N MET A 8 11.82 18.47 -2.35
CA MET A 8 11.57 18.76 -0.92
C MET A 8 10.18 18.31 -0.44
N ALA A 9 9.20 18.21 -1.34
CA ALA A 9 7.89 17.66 -1.01
C ALA A 9 7.90 16.11 -0.95
N ALA A 10 8.78 15.47 -1.72
CA ALA A 10 8.93 14.01 -1.73
C ALA A 10 9.43 13.43 -0.38
N ALA A 11 10.16 14.21 0.41
CA ALA A 11 10.50 13.83 1.78
C ALA A 11 9.29 13.79 2.73
N GLY A 12 8.13 14.28 2.29
CA GLY A 12 6.86 14.27 3.03
C GLY A 12 5.87 13.20 2.57
N GLY A 13 6.19 12.44 1.50
CA GLY A 13 5.27 11.46 0.90
C GLY A 13 5.06 10.18 1.71
N ILE A 14 5.71 10.03 2.86
CA ILE A 14 5.42 8.97 3.82
C ILE A 14 4.49 9.55 4.89
N VAL A 15 3.20 9.32 4.74
CA VAL A 15 2.24 9.68 5.77
C VAL A 15 2.24 8.59 6.84
N VAL A 16 2.77 8.91 8.01
CA VAL A 16 2.72 8.02 9.18
C VAL A 16 1.43 8.30 9.93
N ALA A 17 0.47 7.39 9.83
CA ALA A 17 -0.70 7.42 10.68
C ALA A 17 -0.32 6.83 12.06
N LEU A 18 -0.04 7.68 13.03
CA LEU A 18 0.20 7.26 14.42
C LEU A 18 -1.15 6.90 15.09
N GLY A 19 -1.58 5.67 14.87
CA GLY A 19 -2.66 5.08 15.66
C GLY A 19 -2.09 4.48 16.95
N ILE A 20 -2.42 5.04 18.10
CA ILE A 20 -2.13 4.43 19.41
C ILE A 20 -3.16 3.34 19.64
N GLY A 21 -2.82 2.11 19.30
CA GLY A 21 -3.65 0.94 19.56
C GLY A 21 -2.90 -0.06 20.42
N THR A 22 -3.50 -0.45 21.52
CA THR A 22 -3.01 -1.45 22.49
C THR A 22 -2.87 -2.83 21.81
N ALA A 23 -1.71 -3.44 21.98
CA ALA A 23 -1.36 -4.75 21.44
C ALA A 23 -2.21 -5.86 22.05
N ALA A 24 -2.89 -6.64 21.22
CA ALA A 24 -3.31 -8.00 21.56
C ALA A 24 -2.37 -8.98 20.87
N ILE A 25 -1.74 -9.83 21.65
CA ILE A 25 -0.78 -10.84 21.19
C ILE A 25 -1.56 -12.07 20.71
N SER A 26 -1.50 -12.38 19.42
CA SER A 26 -1.82 -13.73 18.96
C SER A 26 -0.66 -14.27 18.11
N SER A 27 -0.15 -15.40 18.57
CA SER A 27 1.00 -16.10 18.01
C SER A 27 0.59 -16.96 16.83
N HIS A 28 1.00 -16.61 15.62
CA HIS A 28 1.16 -17.54 14.51
C HIS A 28 2.50 -17.32 13.80
N ASN A 29 3.18 -18.44 13.55
CA ASN A 29 4.60 -18.55 13.19
C ASN A 29 4.94 -18.33 11.71
N SER A 30 4.27 -17.41 11.02
CA SER A 30 4.67 -16.93 9.69
C SER A 30 4.52 -15.41 9.62
N SER A 31 5.45 -14.74 8.95
CA SER A 31 5.23 -13.33 8.65
C SER A 31 3.99 -13.23 7.75
N PRO A 32 2.98 -12.44 8.12
CA PRO A 32 1.71 -12.38 7.37
C PRO A 32 1.88 -11.76 5.97
N VAL A 33 3.07 -11.29 5.64
CA VAL A 33 3.38 -10.62 4.37
C VAL A 33 4.42 -11.35 3.54
N GLN A 34 4.92 -12.52 3.99
CA GLN A 34 5.93 -13.27 3.23
C GLN A 34 5.34 -13.77 1.92
N GLY A 35 6.03 -13.53 0.81
CA GLY A 35 5.57 -13.89 -0.52
C GLY A 35 6.69 -13.90 -1.55
N ASN A 36 6.31 -13.82 -2.81
CA ASN A 36 7.22 -13.87 -3.95
C ASN A 36 6.97 -12.76 -4.99
N GLY A 37 6.35 -11.67 -4.58
CA GLY A 37 6.04 -10.52 -5.42
C GLY A 37 4.70 -10.61 -6.12
N GLN A 38 3.75 -11.40 -5.61
CA GLN A 38 2.41 -11.46 -6.15
C GLN A 38 1.61 -10.22 -5.77
N LEU A 39 0.79 -9.76 -6.70
CA LEU A 39 -0.18 -8.71 -6.48
C LEU A 39 -1.56 -9.29 -6.80
N GLU A 40 -2.30 -9.66 -5.75
CA GLU A 40 -3.62 -10.29 -5.86
C GLU A 40 -4.71 -9.23 -5.81
N GLU A 41 -5.75 -9.44 -6.60
CA GLU A 41 -6.91 -8.54 -6.59
C GLU A 41 -7.66 -8.64 -5.25
N LEU A 42 -7.97 -7.48 -4.68
CA LEU A 42 -8.90 -7.31 -3.56
C LEU A 42 -10.09 -6.48 -4.04
N HIS A 43 -11.25 -7.08 -4.11
CA HIS A 43 -12.45 -6.34 -4.51
C HIS A 43 -12.73 -5.18 -3.56
N PRO A 44 -13.10 -4.00 -4.07
CA PRO A 44 -13.31 -2.81 -3.24
C PRO A 44 -14.28 -3.04 -2.08
N LEU A 45 -15.31 -3.85 -2.29
CA LEU A 45 -16.30 -4.18 -1.27
C LEU A 45 -15.75 -5.08 -0.14
N GLU A 46 -14.63 -5.76 -0.36
CA GLU A 46 -13.98 -6.62 0.63
C GLU A 46 -13.05 -5.85 1.56
N MET A 47 -12.73 -4.59 1.25
CA MET A 47 -11.81 -3.79 2.08
C MET A 47 -12.32 -3.62 3.52
N LYS A 48 -13.62 -3.39 3.70
CA LYS A 48 -14.23 -3.29 5.03
C LYS A 48 -14.11 -4.59 5.83
N LYS A 49 -14.20 -5.73 5.16
CA LYS A 49 -14.01 -7.04 5.76
C LYS A 49 -12.54 -7.23 6.16
N PHE A 50 -11.62 -6.94 5.25
CA PHE A 50 -10.18 -6.98 5.52
C PHE A 50 -9.82 -6.19 6.77
N MET A 51 -10.32 -4.96 6.92
CA MET A 51 -10.03 -4.13 8.10
C MET A 51 -10.69 -4.67 9.38
N LYS A 52 -11.92 -5.22 9.30
CA LYS A 52 -12.61 -5.77 10.47
C LYS A 52 -12.02 -7.09 10.97
N GLU A 53 -11.41 -7.85 10.09
CA GLU A 53 -10.77 -9.15 10.39
C GLU A 53 -9.28 -9.01 10.70
N ASP A 54 -8.87 -7.85 11.22
CA ASP A 54 -7.48 -7.54 11.57
C ASP A 54 -6.49 -7.73 10.41
N GLY A 55 -6.92 -7.38 9.20
CA GLY A 55 -6.15 -7.52 7.98
C GLY A 55 -4.77 -6.90 8.09
N THR A 56 -3.75 -7.66 7.70
CA THR A 56 -2.35 -7.29 7.81
C THR A 56 -1.66 -7.57 6.49
N GLY A 57 -0.92 -6.58 5.95
CA GLY A 57 -0.21 -6.71 4.70
C GLY A 57 -0.11 -5.41 3.93
N PHE A 58 0.40 -5.52 2.70
CA PHE A 58 0.47 -4.39 1.77
C PHE A 58 -0.76 -4.36 0.87
N ILE A 59 -1.29 -3.16 0.63
CA ILE A 59 -2.38 -2.92 -0.30
C ILE A 59 -1.99 -1.78 -1.24
N MET A 60 -2.02 -2.05 -2.54
CA MET A 60 -1.95 -1.05 -3.59
C MET A 60 -3.37 -0.58 -3.91
N TYR A 61 -3.57 0.73 -4.00
CA TYR A 61 -4.80 1.30 -4.54
C TYR A 61 -4.46 2.02 -5.83
N SER A 62 -4.90 1.49 -6.97
CA SER A 62 -4.58 1.98 -8.30
C SER A 62 -5.77 2.62 -8.99
N PHE A 63 -5.49 3.69 -9.75
CA PHE A 63 -6.47 4.31 -10.63
C PHE A 63 -6.49 3.62 -12.01
N ASP A 64 -7.60 3.73 -12.73
CA ASP A 64 -7.74 3.25 -14.11
C ASP A 64 -7.27 4.32 -15.07
N ASP A 65 -5.95 4.43 -15.23
CA ASP A 65 -5.30 5.37 -16.14
C ASP A 65 -4.03 4.78 -16.76
N ASP A 66 -3.40 5.54 -17.65
CA ASP A 66 -2.21 5.13 -18.40
C ASP A 66 -0.97 4.90 -17.51
N THR A 67 -0.96 5.37 -16.27
CA THR A 67 0.16 5.24 -15.35
C THR A 67 0.12 3.93 -14.55
N ARG A 68 -1.04 3.30 -14.44
CA ARG A 68 -1.24 2.08 -13.65
C ARG A 68 -0.26 0.97 -13.99
N ASP A 69 -0.03 0.70 -15.27
CA ASP A 69 0.85 -0.38 -15.71
C ASP A 69 2.30 -0.14 -15.27
N VAL A 70 2.76 1.11 -15.28
CA VAL A 70 4.08 1.51 -14.79
C VAL A 70 4.17 1.26 -13.28
N TYR A 71 3.19 1.74 -12.52
CA TYR A 71 3.17 1.55 -11.07
C TYR A 71 3.08 0.08 -10.67
N MET A 72 2.24 -0.70 -11.34
CA MET A 72 2.14 -2.14 -11.10
C MET A 72 3.47 -2.87 -11.35
N HIS A 73 4.18 -2.48 -12.40
CA HIS A 73 5.48 -3.06 -12.71
C HIS A 73 6.49 -2.80 -11.60
N GLU A 74 6.64 -1.55 -11.18
CA GLU A 74 7.59 -1.16 -10.13
C GLU A 74 7.19 -1.74 -8.76
N VAL A 75 5.91 -1.73 -8.43
CA VAL A 75 5.41 -2.34 -7.18
C VAL A 75 5.71 -3.85 -7.15
N LYS A 76 5.39 -4.60 -8.20
CA LYS A 76 5.66 -6.04 -8.26
C LYS A 76 7.15 -6.35 -8.14
N LYS A 77 7.99 -5.55 -8.78
CA LYS A 77 9.45 -5.68 -8.68
C LYS A 77 9.92 -5.49 -7.25
N ALA A 78 9.52 -4.39 -6.60
CA ALA A 78 9.90 -4.09 -5.23
C ALA A 78 9.37 -5.13 -4.22
N LEU A 79 8.12 -5.61 -4.40
CA LEU A 79 7.56 -6.71 -3.60
C LEU A 79 8.41 -7.97 -3.70
N LYS A 80 8.81 -8.34 -4.93
CA LYS A 80 9.63 -9.53 -5.17
C LYS A 80 11.03 -9.40 -4.55
N GLU A 81 11.67 -8.25 -4.67
CA GLU A 81 12.99 -7.97 -4.08
C GLU A 81 12.97 -8.03 -2.54
N ASN A 82 11.82 -7.79 -1.95
CA ASN A 82 11.63 -7.83 -0.51
C ASN A 82 10.95 -9.11 0.01
N ASP A 83 10.73 -10.11 -0.84
CA ASP A 83 10.06 -11.38 -0.49
C ASP A 83 8.69 -11.17 0.17
N VAL A 84 7.86 -10.32 -0.40
CA VAL A 84 6.50 -10.04 0.08
C VAL A 84 5.47 -10.09 -1.03
N ASP A 85 4.21 -10.34 -0.68
CA ASP A 85 3.05 -10.20 -1.55
C ASP A 85 2.21 -8.99 -1.11
N ALA A 86 1.34 -8.53 -2.01
CA ALA A 86 0.38 -7.46 -1.74
C ALA A 86 -0.97 -7.77 -2.38
N LYS A 87 -1.97 -6.98 -2.02
CA LYS A 87 -3.27 -6.95 -2.69
C LYS A 87 -3.46 -5.64 -3.42
N GLU A 88 -4.26 -5.65 -4.48
CA GLU A 88 -4.59 -4.46 -5.25
C GLU A 88 -6.09 -4.19 -5.21
N ILE A 89 -6.46 -2.97 -4.85
CA ILE A 89 -7.78 -2.40 -5.10
C ILE A 89 -7.66 -1.57 -6.37
N TYR A 90 -8.40 -1.95 -7.39
CA TYR A 90 -8.36 -1.33 -8.70
C TYR A 90 -9.63 -0.54 -8.99
N SER A 91 -9.50 0.75 -9.32
CA SER A 91 -10.66 1.61 -9.57
C SER A 91 -11.45 1.27 -10.86
N GLY A 92 -10.83 0.54 -11.78
CA GLY A 92 -11.48 -0.01 -12.98
C GLY A 92 -12.22 -1.33 -12.76
N ASP A 93 -12.21 -1.88 -11.53
CA ASP A 93 -13.01 -3.07 -11.19
C ASP A 93 -14.50 -2.79 -11.44
N PRO A 94 -15.23 -3.70 -12.10
CA PRO A 94 -16.67 -3.54 -12.35
C PRO A 94 -17.51 -3.33 -11.08
N LEU A 95 -17.03 -3.74 -9.92
CA LEU A 95 -17.66 -3.50 -8.63
C LEU A 95 -17.34 -2.12 -8.03
N TYR A 96 -16.43 -1.38 -8.66
CA TYR A 96 -16.06 -0.04 -8.22
C TYR A 96 -16.95 1.00 -8.90
N ASP A 97 -17.85 1.60 -8.14
CA ASP A 97 -18.66 2.74 -8.61
C ASP A 97 -17.88 4.05 -8.39
N GLY A 98 -17.34 4.60 -9.46
CA GLY A 98 -16.55 5.84 -9.44
C GLY A 98 -17.33 7.07 -8.95
N SER A 99 -18.67 6.98 -8.81
CA SER A 99 -19.48 8.03 -8.19
C SER A 99 -19.39 8.00 -6.66
N LYS A 100 -18.86 6.93 -6.08
CA LYS A 100 -18.68 6.77 -4.63
C LYS A 100 -17.26 7.17 -4.21
N SER A 101 -17.15 7.74 -3.03
CA SER A 101 -15.84 8.04 -2.44
C SER A 101 -15.13 6.78 -1.96
N SER A 102 -13.79 6.82 -1.82
CA SER A 102 -13.00 5.76 -1.23
C SER A 102 -13.49 5.38 0.18
N SER A 103 -14.00 6.34 0.93
CA SER A 103 -14.60 6.10 2.26
C SER A 103 -15.87 5.25 2.22
N TYR A 104 -16.62 5.25 1.11
CA TYR A 104 -17.76 4.35 0.91
C TYR A 104 -17.31 2.89 0.92
N TYR A 105 -16.19 2.60 0.27
CA TYR A 105 -15.59 1.26 0.23
C TYR A 105 -14.79 0.95 1.50
N GLY A 106 -14.53 1.94 2.35
CA GLY A 106 -13.71 1.79 3.56
C GLY A 106 -12.22 1.77 3.28
N VAL A 107 -11.77 2.39 2.18
CA VAL A 107 -10.36 2.52 1.81
C VAL A 107 -9.81 3.82 2.42
N PRO A 108 -9.00 3.76 3.49
CA PRO A 108 -8.48 4.96 4.13
C PRO A 108 -7.24 5.55 3.45
N GLN A 109 -6.58 4.77 2.57
CA GLN A 109 -5.42 5.23 1.78
C GLN A 109 -5.85 6.05 0.56
N TYR A 110 -4.94 6.88 0.06
CA TYR A 110 -5.14 7.64 -1.18
C TYR A 110 -5.02 6.73 -2.41
N SER A 111 -5.55 7.19 -3.55
CA SER A 111 -5.32 6.55 -4.84
C SER A 111 -3.83 6.66 -5.24
N ASP A 112 -3.39 5.74 -6.11
CA ASP A 112 -2.01 5.64 -6.58
C ASP A 112 -1.00 5.56 -5.43
N THR A 113 -1.32 4.71 -4.45
CA THR A 113 -0.46 4.45 -3.28
C THR A 113 -0.22 2.96 -3.08
N LEU A 114 0.91 2.66 -2.43
CA LEU A 114 1.12 1.39 -1.73
C LEU A 114 1.07 1.65 -0.24
N ALA A 115 0.26 0.90 0.48
CA ALA A 115 0.04 1.10 1.92
C ALA A 115 0.36 -0.16 2.72
N ALA A 116 0.85 0.03 3.94
CA ALA A 116 1.05 -1.03 4.92
C ALA A 116 -0.06 -1.00 5.96
N TYR A 117 -0.73 -2.13 6.14
CA TYR A 117 -1.78 -2.35 7.14
C TYR A 117 -1.31 -3.36 8.18
N LYS A 118 -1.66 -3.11 9.44
CA LYS A 118 -1.50 -4.07 10.53
C LYS A 118 -2.73 -4.05 11.42
N ASN A 119 -3.30 -5.22 11.64
CA ASN A 119 -4.49 -5.41 12.47
C ASN A 119 -5.67 -4.51 12.02
N GLY A 120 -5.91 -4.45 10.71
CA GLY A 120 -6.99 -3.66 10.13
C GLY A 120 -6.76 -2.14 10.08
N GLU A 121 -5.59 -1.67 10.51
CA GLU A 121 -5.27 -0.24 10.54
C GLU A 121 -4.21 0.13 9.50
N LEU A 122 -4.45 1.25 8.80
CA LEU A 122 -3.44 1.87 7.94
C LEU A 122 -2.28 2.38 8.82
N LYS A 123 -1.07 1.91 8.57
CA LYS A 123 0.13 2.31 9.33
C LYS A 123 0.95 3.36 8.60
N GLN A 124 1.18 3.16 7.32
CA GLN A 124 1.83 4.14 6.44
C GLN A 124 1.48 3.86 4.98
N GLN A 125 1.70 4.85 4.12
CA GLN A 125 1.54 4.72 2.68
C GLN A 125 2.61 5.54 1.96
N ILE A 126 2.92 5.14 0.73
CA ILE A 126 3.77 5.87 -0.21
C ILE A 126 2.94 6.26 -1.43
N GLU A 127 2.97 7.53 -1.81
CA GLU A 127 2.30 8.07 -2.99
C GLU A 127 3.19 7.85 -4.23
N LEU A 128 2.70 7.08 -5.19
CA LEU A 128 3.51 6.63 -6.33
C LEU A 128 3.74 7.76 -7.35
N ASP A 129 2.82 8.70 -7.44
CA ASP A 129 2.87 9.85 -8.34
C ASP A 129 3.80 10.99 -7.86
N GLU A 130 4.30 10.90 -6.63
CA GLU A 130 5.29 11.84 -6.10
C GLU A 130 6.72 11.59 -6.62
N TYR A 131 6.98 10.43 -7.26
CA TYR A 131 8.31 10.02 -7.71
C TYR A 131 8.40 9.87 -9.22
N ASP A 132 9.54 10.24 -9.80
CA ASP A 132 9.86 9.86 -11.16
C ASP A 132 10.00 8.32 -11.26
N PRO A 133 9.58 7.66 -12.37
CA PRO A 133 9.68 6.20 -12.51
C PRO A 133 11.07 5.63 -12.26
N SER A 134 12.14 6.39 -12.53
CA SER A 134 13.52 5.98 -12.27
C SER A 134 13.92 5.97 -10.79
N GLU A 135 13.17 6.65 -9.93
CA GLU A 135 13.39 6.74 -8.48
C GLU A 135 12.46 5.81 -7.70
N LEU A 136 11.31 5.51 -8.31
CA LEU A 136 10.20 4.79 -7.67
C LEU A 136 10.60 3.41 -7.15
N ASP A 137 11.42 2.67 -7.89
CA ASP A 137 11.93 1.36 -7.50
C ASP A 137 12.68 1.40 -6.15
N GLY A 138 13.61 2.32 -6.02
CA GLY A 138 14.38 2.50 -4.77
C GLY A 138 13.50 2.93 -3.60
N GLU A 139 12.59 3.85 -3.83
CA GLU A 139 11.69 4.37 -2.81
C GLU A 139 10.68 3.31 -2.35
N LEU A 140 10.14 2.51 -3.27
CA LEU A 140 9.28 1.38 -2.95
C LEU A 140 10.01 0.30 -2.14
N SER A 141 11.23 -0.07 -2.55
CA SER A 141 12.03 -1.05 -1.81
C SER A 141 12.36 -0.56 -0.41
N HIS A 142 12.67 0.72 -0.25
CA HIS A 142 12.89 1.34 1.06
C HIS A 142 11.60 1.34 1.91
N PHE A 143 10.48 1.74 1.33
CA PHE A 143 9.17 1.76 2.00
C PHE A 143 8.77 0.35 2.49
N ILE A 144 8.88 -0.66 1.61
CA ILE A 144 8.54 -2.04 1.95
C ILE A 144 9.46 -2.58 3.03
N GLY A 145 10.78 -2.39 2.90
CA GLY A 145 11.78 -2.82 3.87
C GLY A 145 11.53 -2.22 5.26
N THR A 146 11.33 -0.90 5.32
CA THR A 146 11.01 -0.18 6.57
C THR A 146 9.69 -0.64 7.18
N SER A 147 8.65 -0.83 6.36
CA SER A 147 7.35 -1.34 6.84
C SER A 147 7.46 -2.74 7.43
N LYS A 148 8.28 -3.61 6.80
CA LYS A 148 8.55 -4.96 7.34
C LYS A 148 9.18 -4.89 8.72
N GLU A 149 10.19 -4.04 8.88
CA GLU A 149 10.89 -3.88 10.16
C GLU A 149 9.98 -3.33 11.25
N LEU A 150 9.17 -2.31 10.93
CA LEU A 150 8.36 -1.63 11.93
C LEU A 150 7.07 -2.39 12.30
N TYR A 151 6.45 -3.07 11.34
CA TYR A 151 5.09 -3.57 11.53
C TYR A 151 4.95 -5.09 11.41
N PHE A 152 5.87 -5.76 10.70
CA PHE A 152 5.68 -7.17 10.34
C PHE A 152 6.73 -8.11 10.94
N GLN A 153 7.72 -7.60 11.64
CA GLN A 153 8.61 -8.43 12.44
C GLN A 153 7.89 -8.94 13.70
N LYS A 154 8.29 -10.12 14.14
CA LYS A 154 7.78 -10.80 15.34
C LYS A 154 8.35 -10.20 16.61
#